data_f5b36635a7bd28e5e06b6fccb487e696
#
_entry.id   f5b36635a7bd28e5e06b6fccb487e696
#
_cell.length_a   1.000
_cell.length_b   1.000
_cell.length_c   1.000
_cell.angle_alpha   90.00
_cell.angle_beta   90.00
_cell.angle_gamma   90.00
#
_symmetry.space_group_name_H-M   'P 1'
#
loop_
_entity.id
_entity.type
_entity.pdbx_description
1 polymer ?
#
loop_
_entity_poly.entity_id
_entity_poly.type
_entity_poly.pdbx_seq_one_letter_code
_entity_poly.pdbx_strand_id
1 'polypeptide(L)'
;ATLSATGNAKIQQGFAPLVEGFIRVPYNDVSAIEQAILQHSNVVAVLLEPIQGEGGVNIPAADYLNQVRSVCDQHKLLMMLDEIQTGIGRTGKFLAFQHNDIVPDVCTLAKALGNGVPIGACMARGKAAGILTAGNHGSTFGGNPLACSAALAVLATLDTENLVEQAAQKGDAICAAFKQRLGGNAHVIDIRHKGLMIGIELDSPCAELVAAALQHNLLINVTAEKTIRLLPPLIINSQQITQLVETLSTLIEAKGSR
;
A
#
# COMPACT_ATOMS: atom_id res chain seq x y z
N ALA A 1 -9.26 -11.90 12.77
CA ALA A 1 -9.96 -11.43 11.56
C ALA A 1 -8.97 -10.89 10.49
N THR A 2 -7.97 -10.05 10.85
CA THR A 2 -7.01 -9.48 9.86
C THR A 2 -6.25 -10.56 9.10
N LEU A 3 -5.78 -11.61 9.79
CA LEU A 3 -5.15 -12.76 9.15
C LEU A 3 -6.10 -13.50 8.19
N SER A 4 -7.40 -13.53 8.51
CA SER A 4 -8.42 -14.13 7.63
C SER A 4 -8.74 -13.25 6.42
N ALA A 5 -8.61 -11.93 6.56
CA ALA A 5 -8.89 -10.98 5.48
C ALA A 5 -7.83 -10.99 4.39
N THR A 6 -6.54 -11.22 4.72
CA THR A 6 -5.47 -11.26 3.71
C THR A 6 -5.67 -12.37 2.69
N GLY A 7 -5.30 -12.11 1.43
CA GLY A 7 -5.23 -13.13 0.37
C GLY A 7 -3.94 -13.97 0.39
N ASN A 8 -3.01 -13.71 1.30
CA ASN A 8 -1.71 -14.39 1.36
C ASN A 8 -1.80 -15.72 2.13
N ALA A 9 -1.92 -16.83 1.41
CA ALA A 9 -2.00 -18.17 1.99
C ALA A 9 -0.77 -18.57 2.81
N LYS A 10 0.43 -18.07 2.46
CA LYS A 10 1.66 -18.32 3.22
C LYS A 10 1.56 -17.82 4.66
N ILE A 11 1.01 -16.62 4.86
CA ILE A 11 0.87 -16.01 6.20
C ILE A 11 -0.19 -16.75 7.01
N GLN A 12 -1.20 -17.33 6.37
CA GLN A 12 -2.27 -18.07 7.03
C GLN A 12 -1.86 -19.47 7.49
N GLN A 13 -0.78 -20.00 6.95
CA GLN A 13 -0.33 -21.36 7.23
C GLN A 13 -0.04 -21.56 8.74
N GLY A 14 -0.61 -22.60 9.32
CA GLY A 14 -0.46 -22.92 10.73
C GLY A 14 -1.42 -22.20 11.69
N PHE A 15 -2.32 -21.35 11.19
CA PHE A 15 -3.27 -20.60 12.01
C PHE A 15 -4.74 -21.05 11.86
N ALA A 16 -4.97 -22.14 11.15
CA ALA A 16 -6.33 -22.67 11.00
C ALA A 16 -6.87 -23.20 12.36
N PRO A 17 -8.22 -23.08 12.62
CA PRO A 17 -9.22 -22.51 11.72
C PRO A 17 -9.20 -20.99 11.70
N LEU A 18 -9.36 -20.41 10.52
CA LEU A 18 -9.46 -18.96 10.36
C LEU A 18 -10.90 -18.49 10.60
N VAL A 19 -11.06 -17.19 10.87
CA VAL A 19 -12.39 -16.57 10.99
C VAL A 19 -13.07 -16.60 9.61
N GLU A 20 -14.28 -17.10 9.57
CA GLU A 20 -15.12 -17.17 8.36
C GLU A 20 -15.71 -15.81 7.99
N GLY A 21 -16.34 -15.73 6.81
CA GLY A 21 -17.04 -14.54 6.33
C GLY A 21 -16.23 -13.68 5.37
N PHE A 22 -15.11 -14.19 4.84
CA PHE A 22 -14.29 -13.52 3.83
C PHE A 22 -14.38 -14.24 2.49
N ILE A 23 -14.85 -13.54 1.46
CA ILE A 23 -14.87 -14.00 0.07
C ILE A 23 -13.79 -13.22 -0.67
N ARG A 24 -12.87 -13.90 -1.34
CA ARG A 24 -11.80 -13.27 -2.10
C ARG A 24 -12.14 -13.25 -3.58
N VAL A 25 -11.92 -12.11 -4.19
CA VAL A 25 -12.10 -11.90 -5.63
C VAL A 25 -10.81 -11.33 -6.23
N PRO A 26 -10.58 -11.49 -7.54
CA PRO A 26 -9.43 -10.87 -8.18
C PRO A 26 -9.40 -9.36 -7.99
N TYR A 27 -8.20 -8.83 -7.73
CA TYR A 27 -7.99 -7.38 -7.62
C TYR A 27 -8.11 -6.72 -8.98
N ASN A 28 -8.62 -5.48 -9.02
CA ASN A 28 -8.87 -4.74 -10.25
C ASN A 28 -9.93 -5.37 -11.17
N ASP A 29 -10.86 -6.16 -10.60
CA ASP A 29 -11.97 -6.80 -11.29
C ASP A 29 -13.29 -6.49 -10.58
N VAL A 30 -14.00 -5.47 -11.06
CA VAL A 30 -15.29 -5.04 -10.51
C VAL A 30 -16.37 -6.09 -10.77
N SER A 31 -16.32 -6.76 -11.92
CA SER A 31 -17.30 -7.80 -12.27
C SER A 31 -17.24 -8.97 -11.30
N ALA A 32 -16.05 -9.35 -10.82
CA ALA A 32 -15.91 -10.39 -9.81
C ALA A 32 -16.51 -9.96 -8.45
N ILE A 33 -16.44 -8.66 -8.10
CA ILE A 33 -17.11 -8.12 -6.91
C ILE A 33 -18.64 -8.25 -7.06
N GLU A 34 -19.20 -7.82 -8.21
CA GLU A 34 -20.64 -7.90 -8.48
C GLU A 34 -21.15 -9.35 -8.46
N GLN A 35 -20.40 -10.28 -9.06
CA GLN A 35 -20.73 -11.71 -9.02
C GLN A 35 -20.73 -12.25 -7.60
N ALA A 36 -19.75 -11.90 -6.77
CA ALA A 36 -19.74 -12.31 -5.37
C ALA A 36 -20.95 -11.78 -4.59
N ILE A 37 -21.36 -10.53 -4.84
CA ILE A 37 -22.57 -9.95 -4.24
C ILE A 37 -23.83 -10.71 -4.66
N LEU A 38 -23.95 -11.10 -5.92
CA LEU A 38 -25.09 -11.85 -6.43
C LEU A 38 -25.17 -13.27 -5.87
N GLN A 39 -24.01 -13.92 -5.64
CA GLN A 39 -23.92 -15.27 -5.10
C GLN A 39 -24.11 -15.35 -3.59
N HIS A 40 -23.87 -14.28 -2.86
CA HIS A 40 -23.86 -14.24 -1.39
C HIS A 40 -24.71 -13.08 -0.86
N SER A 41 -25.91 -13.41 -0.39
CA SER A 41 -26.88 -12.39 0.08
C SER A 41 -26.49 -11.67 1.38
N ASN A 42 -25.44 -12.14 2.07
CA ASN A 42 -24.97 -11.60 3.35
C ASN A 42 -23.69 -10.76 3.25
N VAL A 43 -23.29 -10.36 2.05
CA VAL A 43 -22.17 -9.41 1.87
C VAL A 43 -22.55 -8.06 2.48
N VAL A 44 -21.66 -7.50 3.30
CA VAL A 44 -21.88 -6.23 3.99
C VAL A 44 -20.85 -5.17 3.66
N ALA A 45 -19.69 -5.57 3.13
CA ALA A 45 -18.60 -4.65 2.84
C ALA A 45 -17.70 -5.19 1.74
N VAL A 46 -17.01 -4.28 1.05
CA VAL A 46 -15.84 -4.55 0.21
C VAL A 46 -14.62 -3.97 0.89
N LEU A 47 -13.62 -4.82 1.20
CA LEU A 47 -12.36 -4.43 1.82
C LEU A 47 -11.22 -4.60 0.82
N LEU A 48 -10.45 -3.55 0.56
CA LEU A 48 -9.32 -3.60 -0.37
C LEU A 48 -8.24 -2.56 -0.02
N GLU A 49 -7.02 -2.78 -0.49
CA GLU A 49 -5.98 -1.76 -0.54
C GLU A 49 -6.21 -0.86 -1.77
N PRO A 50 -6.04 0.47 -1.70
CA PRO A 50 -6.06 1.33 -2.89
C PRO A 50 -4.97 0.99 -3.91
N ILE A 51 -3.81 0.55 -3.43
CA ILE A 51 -2.70 -0.02 -4.17
C ILE A 51 -2.21 -1.20 -3.35
N GLN A 52 -2.15 -2.39 -3.92
CA GLN A 52 -1.65 -3.55 -3.20
C GLN A 52 -0.14 -3.43 -2.99
N GLY A 53 0.30 -3.44 -1.73
CA GLY A 53 1.71 -3.32 -1.38
C GLY A 53 2.46 -4.66 -1.48
N GLU A 54 2.09 -5.62 -0.64
CA GLU A 54 2.72 -6.95 -0.59
C GLU A 54 2.43 -7.79 -1.85
N GLY A 55 1.35 -7.50 -2.55
CA GLY A 55 0.99 -8.15 -3.79
C GLY A 55 1.87 -7.77 -5.00
N GLY A 56 2.80 -6.80 -4.86
CA GLY A 56 3.70 -6.42 -5.95
C GLY A 56 3.58 -4.96 -6.40
N VAL A 57 3.15 -4.05 -5.54
CA VAL A 57 2.86 -2.64 -5.89
C VAL A 57 1.86 -2.58 -7.06
N ASN A 58 0.75 -3.30 -6.92
CA ASN A 58 -0.27 -3.35 -7.97
C ASN A 58 -1.12 -2.08 -7.92
N ILE A 59 -0.94 -1.23 -8.92
CA ILE A 59 -1.72 -0.01 -9.12
C ILE A 59 -2.91 -0.40 -10.01
N PRO A 60 -4.16 -0.22 -9.56
CA PRO A 60 -5.32 -0.59 -10.35
C PRO A 60 -5.58 0.40 -11.49
N ALA A 61 -6.55 0.08 -12.35
CA ALA A 61 -7.08 1.01 -13.33
C ALA A 61 -7.50 2.34 -12.67
N ALA A 62 -7.34 3.44 -13.38
CA ALA A 62 -7.51 4.77 -12.81
C ALA A 62 -8.89 5.02 -12.19
N ASP A 63 -9.92 4.38 -12.69
CA ASP A 63 -11.32 4.49 -12.25
C ASP A 63 -11.80 3.31 -11.38
N TYR A 64 -10.93 2.34 -11.09
CA TYR A 64 -11.31 1.13 -10.34
C TYR A 64 -11.95 1.46 -8.99
N LEU A 65 -11.34 2.33 -8.18
CA LEU A 65 -11.91 2.70 -6.88
C LEU A 65 -13.24 3.46 -7.02
N ASN A 66 -13.42 4.23 -8.08
CA ASN A 66 -14.69 4.90 -8.38
C ASN A 66 -15.78 3.88 -8.70
N GLN A 67 -15.46 2.87 -9.50
CA GLN A 67 -16.38 1.78 -9.82
C GLN A 67 -16.74 0.97 -8.57
N VAL A 68 -15.76 0.61 -7.74
CA VAL A 68 -16.02 -0.08 -6.46
C VAL A 68 -16.91 0.76 -5.54
N ARG A 69 -16.68 2.09 -5.46
CA ARG A 69 -17.54 3.00 -4.69
C ARG A 69 -18.99 2.97 -5.22
N SER A 70 -19.16 3.02 -6.53
CA SER A 70 -20.48 2.96 -7.17
C SER A 70 -21.21 1.65 -6.87
N VAL A 71 -20.52 0.51 -6.97
CA VAL A 71 -21.09 -0.81 -6.61
C VAL A 71 -21.48 -0.86 -5.13
N CYS A 72 -20.62 -0.36 -4.24
CA CYS A 72 -20.95 -0.32 -2.81
C CYS A 72 -22.19 0.55 -2.54
N ASP A 73 -22.31 1.69 -3.19
CA ASP A 73 -23.46 2.59 -3.03
C ASP A 73 -24.75 1.93 -3.55
N GLN A 74 -24.71 1.32 -4.73
CA GLN A 74 -25.85 0.62 -5.35
C GLN A 74 -26.35 -0.52 -4.47
N HIS A 75 -25.47 -1.31 -3.89
CA HIS A 75 -25.81 -2.47 -3.06
C HIS A 75 -25.87 -2.15 -1.56
N LYS A 76 -25.70 -0.89 -1.16
CA LYS A 76 -25.71 -0.42 0.24
C LYS A 76 -24.65 -1.10 1.13
N LEU A 77 -23.52 -1.46 0.54
CA LEU A 77 -22.36 -2.03 1.20
C LEU A 77 -21.42 -0.94 1.72
N LEU A 78 -20.61 -1.29 2.72
CA LEU A 78 -19.53 -0.43 3.16
C LEU A 78 -18.33 -0.59 2.23
N MET A 79 -17.74 0.53 1.78
CA MET A 79 -16.42 0.53 1.16
C MET A 79 -15.39 0.75 2.23
N MET A 80 -14.50 -0.23 2.43
CA MET A 80 -13.45 -0.21 3.45
C MET A 80 -12.09 -0.20 2.76
N LEU A 81 -11.27 0.81 3.01
CA LEU A 81 -9.95 0.94 2.42
C LEU A 81 -8.84 0.71 3.46
N ASP A 82 -7.94 -0.21 3.14
CA ASP A 82 -6.70 -0.41 3.89
C ASP A 82 -5.62 0.54 3.36
N GLU A 83 -5.46 1.66 4.05
CA GLU A 83 -4.45 2.68 3.75
C GLU A 83 -3.20 2.55 4.65
N ILE A 84 -3.00 1.39 5.27
CA ILE A 84 -1.88 1.13 6.18
C ILE A 84 -0.53 1.34 5.47
N GLN A 85 -0.45 1.03 4.19
CA GLN A 85 0.78 1.24 3.42
C GLN A 85 0.70 2.46 2.49
N THR A 86 -0.47 2.77 1.96
CA THR A 86 -0.68 3.83 0.96
C THR A 86 -0.91 5.22 1.55
N GLY A 87 -1.37 5.30 2.80
CA GLY A 87 -1.71 6.54 3.47
C GLY A 87 -0.51 7.32 4.01
N ILE A 88 -0.81 8.39 4.71
CA ILE A 88 0.15 9.27 5.38
C ILE A 88 1.19 9.84 4.40
N GLY A 89 0.71 10.33 3.26
CA GLY A 89 1.53 11.01 2.26
C GLY A 89 2.29 10.11 1.29
N ARG A 90 2.33 8.78 1.50
CA ARG A 90 3.13 7.83 0.72
C ARG A 90 2.93 7.95 -0.79
N THR A 91 1.71 8.13 -1.24
CA THR A 91 1.34 8.14 -2.66
C THR A 91 1.31 9.55 -3.29
N GLY A 92 1.73 10.59 -2.56
CA GLY A 92 1.65 11.98 -3.04
C GLY A 92 0.28 12.64 -2.80
N LYS A 93 -0.59 11.98 -2.05
CA LYS A 93 -1.77 12.51 -1.39
C LYS A 93 -1.74 12.06 0.07
N PHE A 94 -2.41 12.77 0.98
CA PHE A 94 -2.46 12.37 2.38
C PHE A 94 -3.03 10.96 2.54
N LEU A 95 -4.11 10.63 1.81
CA LEU A 95 -4.69 9.30 1.67
C LEU A 95 -4.82 8.96 0.19
N ALA A 96 -4.55 7.72 -0.20
CA ALA A 96 -4.49 7.33 -1.60
C ALA A 96 -5.85 7.45 -2.31
N PHE A 97 -6.96 7.24 -1.62
CA PHE A 97 -8.29 7.39 -2.22
C PHE A 97 -8.57 8.82 -2.74
N GLN A 98 -7.82 9.82 -2.26
CA GLN A 98 -7.94 11.21 -2.74
C GLN A 98 -7.50 11.37 -4.20
N HIS A 99 -6.77 10.40 -4.79
CA HIS A 99 -6.48 10.39 -6.21
C HIS A 99 -7.74 10.14 -7.08
N ASN A 100 -8.78 9.59 -6.49
CA ASN A 100 -10.02 9.22 -7.15
C ASN A 100 -11.21 10.13 -6.79
N ASP A 101 -10.99 11.13 -5.93
CA ASP A 101 -12.04 12.03 -5.40
C ASP A 101 -13.24 11.29 -4.80
N ILE A 102 -13.00 10.11 -4.23
CA ILE A 102 -14.00 9.32 -3.49
C ILE A 102 -13.77 9.43 -1.99
N VAL A 103 -14.73 9.00 -1.19
CA VAL A 103 -14.58 8.85 0.26
C VAL A 103 -15.08 7.47 0.69
N PRO A 104 -14.25 6.61 1.29
CA PRO A 104 -14.68 5.32 1.81
C PRO A 104 -15.53 5.48 3.07
N ASP A 105 -16.26 4.43 3.45
CA ASP A 105 -17.01 4.40 4.70
C ASP A 105 -16.09 4.08 5.89
N VAL A 106 -15.04 3.30 5.66
CA VAL A 106 -14.02 2.96 6.65
C VAL A 106 -12.63 3.06 6.00
N CYS A 107 -11.67 3.57 6.75
CA CYS A 107 -10.27 3.63 6.34
C CYS A 107 -9.36 3.26 7.51
N THR A 108 -8.38 2.38 7.29
CA THR A 108 -7.41 1.99 8.30
C THR A 108 -6.04 2.59 8.03
N LEU A 109 -5.36 3.02 9.09
CA LEU A 109 -4.02 3.65 9.05
C LEU A 109 -3.10 2.99 10.07
N ALA A 110 -1.82 2.89 9.75
CA ALA A 110 -0.76 2.47 10.68
C ALA A 110 0.62 2.90 10.13
N LYS A 111 1.66 2.12 10.38
CA LYS A 111 3.03 2.29 9.84
C LYS A 111 3.54 3.73 9.95
N ALA A 112 3.51 4.48 8.84
CA ALA A 112 4.00 5.85 8.79
C ALA A 112 3.28 6.79 9.78
N LEU A 113 2.06 6.47 10.21
CA LEU A 113 1.33 7.25 11.21
C LEU A 113 2.14 7.43 12.51
N GLY A 114 2.84 6.39 12.96
CA GLY A 114 3.67 6.45 14.16
C GLY A 114 5.16 6.61 13.90
N ASN A 115 5.59 6.53 12.63
CA ASN A 115 6.99 6.61 12.19
C ASN A 115 7.95 5.75 13.02
N GLY A 116 7.56 4.49 13.28
CA GLY A 116 8.28 3.53 14.09
C GLY A 116 7.67 3.25 15.46
N VAL A 117 6.86 4.16 16.00
CA VAL A 117 6.07 3.89 17.21
C VAL A 117 4.81 3.10 16.83
N PRO A 118 4.53 1.95 17.47
CA PRO A 118 3.35 1.15 17.15
C PRO A 118 2.06 1.90 17.44
N ILE A 119 1.30 2.20 16.39
CA ILE A 119 -0.02 2.81 16.44
C ILE A 119 -0.83 2.40 15.21
N GLY A 120 -2.14 2.25 15.37
CA GLY A 120 -3.09 2.11 14.28
C GLY A 120 -4.31 2.99 14.52
N ALA A 121 -4.96 3.39 13.46
CA ALA A 121 -6.22 4.13 13.51
C ALA A 121 -7.22 3.51 12.54
N CYS A 122 -8.48 3.49 12.96
CA CYS A 122 -9.61 3.13 12.12
C CYS A 122 -10.56 4.33 12.09
N MET A 123 -10.71 4.92 10.93
CA MET A 123 -11.63 6.02 10.69
C MET A 123 -12.91 5.49 10.07
N ALA A 124 -14.06 5.94 10.55
CA ALA A 124 -15.35 5.55 10.03
C ALA A 124 -16.26 6.76 9.86
N ARG A 125 -17.15 6.73 8.86
CA ARG A 125 -18.14 7.77 8.61
C ARG A 125 -19.53 7.19 8.34
N GLY A 126 -20.53 8.07 8.34
CA GLY A 126 -21.91 7.69 8.02
C GLY A 126 -22.41 6.53 8.89
N LYS A 127 -22.96 5.51 8.26
CA LYS A 127 -23.49 4.32 8.97
C LYS A 127 -22.40 3.57 9.75
N ALA A 128 -21.18 3.53 9.22
CA ALA A 128 -20.07 2.82 9.86
C ALA A 128 -19.65 3.48 11.19
N ALA A 129 -19.76 4.80 11.33
CA ALA A 129 -19.38 5.53 12.54
C ALA A 129 -20.18 5.15 13.78
N GLY A 130 -21.43 4.66 13.61
CA GLY A 130 -22.29 4.25 14.70
C GLY A 130 -22.20 2.77 15.09
N ILE A 131 -21.38 1.96 14.39
CA ILE A 131 -21.33 0.51 14.62
C ILE A 131 -20.56 0.17 15.89
N LEU A 132 -19.43 0.82 16.12
CA LEU A 132 -18.62 0.63 17.32
C LEU A 132 -19.02 1.66 18.38
N THR A 133 -19.71 1.19 19.40
CA THR A 133 -20.11 1.99 20.55
C THR A 133 -19.30 1.60 21.78
N ALA A 134 -19.50 2.33 22.89
CA ALA A 134 -18.82 2.04 24.15
C ALA A 134 -19.01 0.57 24.56
N GLY A 135 -17.91 -0.12 24.85
CA GLY A 135 -17.88 -1.52 25.25
C GLY A 135 -17.76 -2.54 24.10
N ASN A 136 -17.89 -2.12 22.83
CA ASN A 136 -17.80 -3.05 21.70
C ASN A 136 -16.35 -3.37 21.30
N HIS A 137 -15.40 -2.51 21.59
CA HIS A 137 -14.00 -2.68 21.27
C HIS A 137 -13.11 -2.09 22.37
N GLY A 138 -11.96 -2.71 22.61
CA GLY A 138 -10.96 -2.22 23.55
C GLY A 138 -9.57 -2.66 23.17
N SER A 139 -8.57 -1.87 23.60
CA SER A 139 -7.16 -2.18 23.47
C SER A 139 -6.42 -1.57 24.67
N THR A 140 -5.64 -2.38 25.39
CA THR A 140 -4.92 -1.92 26.59
C THR A 140 -3.96 -0.78 26.28
N PHE A 141 -3.22 -0.88 25.19
CA PHE A 141 -2.20 0.10 24.79
C PHE A 141 -2.62 1.00 23.61
N GLY A 142 -3.77 0.77 23.02
CA GLY A 142 -4.28 1.56 21.90
C GLY A 142 -4.54 3.00 22.32
N GLY A 143 -4.03 3.97 21.55
CA GLY A 143 -4.23 5.39 21.82
C GLY A 143 -3.48 5.92 23.04
N ASN A 144 -2.40 5.25 23.47
CA ASN A 144 -1.59 5.75 24.59
C ASN A 144 -0.93 7.10 24.24
N PRO A 145 -0.64 7.95 25.27
CA PRO A 145 -0.13 9.32 25.02
C PRO A 145 1.17 9.37 24.22
N LEU A 146 2.09 8.43 24.41
CA LEU A 146 3.36 8.39 23.67
C LEU A 146 3.12 8.18 22.19
N ALA A 147 2.33 7.16 21.83
CA ALA A 147 2.02 6.84 20.44
C ALA A 147 1.22 7.96 19.76
N CYS A 148 0.25 8.56 20.47
CA CYS A 148 -0.50 9.72 19.97
C CYS A 148 0.39 10.94 19.76
N SER A 149 1.33 11.22 20.66
CA SER A 149 2.29 12.31 20.51
C SER A 149 3.20 12.12 19.31
N ALA A 150 3.66 10.86 19.07
CA ALA A 150 4.44 10.54 17.88
C ALA A 150 3.62 10.75 16.59
N ALA A 151 2.37 10.31 16.57
CA ALA A 151 1.50 10.50 15.42
C ALA A 151 1.22 11.99 15.15
N LEU A 152 0.99 12.79 16.19
CA LEU A 152 0.82 14.24 16.05
C LEU A 152 2.06 14.91 15.48
N ALA A 153 3.26 14.50 15.91
CA ALA A 153 4.52 15.01 15.38
C ALA A 153 4.67 14.66 13.88
N VAL A 154 4.31 13.43 13.49
CA VAL A 154 4.31 13.04 12.07
C VAL A 154 3.39 13.92 11.25
N LEU A 155 2.13 14.10 11.69
CA LEU A 155 1.15 14.90 10.96
C LEU A 155 1.60 16.35 10.83
N ALA A 156 2.14 16.93 11.91
CA ALA A 156 2.66 18.30 11.89
C ALA A 156 3.85 18.45 10.92
N THR A 157 4.78 17.47 10.91
CA THR A 157 5.95 17.49 10.00
C THR A 157 5.53 17.35 8.53
N LEU A 158 4.56 16.47 8.24
CA LEU A 158 4.03 16.34 6.88
C LEU A 158 3.50 17.65 6.32
N ASP A 159 2.80 18.41 7.15
CA ASP A 159 2.21 19.70 6.78
C ASP A 159 3.27 20.79 6.68
N THR A 160 4.08 20.99 7.74
CA THR A 160 5.07 22.06 7.81
C THR A 160 6.17 21.95 6.77
N GLU A 161 6.56 20.73 6.40
CA GLU A 161 7.60 20.48 5.41
C GLU A 161 7.03 20.16 4.01
N ASN A 162 5.71 20.22 3.81
CA ASN A 162 5.03 19.91 2.56
C ASN A 162 5.44 18.53 1.96
N LEU A 163 5.61 17.53 2.82
CA LEU A 163 6.18 16.25 2.42
C LEU A 163 5.26 15.45 1.49
N VAL A 164 3.96 15.67 1.54
CA VAL A 164 2.99 15.00 0.68
C VAL A 164 3.21 15.37 -0.79
N GLU A 165 3.35 16.65 -1.10
CA GLU A 165 3.64 17.11 -2.46
C GLU A 165 5.04 16.70 -2.90
N GLN A 166 6.03 16.82 -2.02
CA GLN A 166 7.39 16.34 -2.30
C GLN A 166 7.42 14.85 -2.61
N ALA A 167 6.58 14.03 -1.98
CA ALA A 167 6.51 12.59 -2.27
C ALA A 167 6.03 12.33 -3.71
N ALA A 168 5.08 13.12 -4.23
CA ALA A 168 4.68 13.03 -5.62
C ALA A 168 5.84 13.38 -6.57
N GLN A 169 6.44 14.56 -6.38
CA GLN A 169 7.53 15.07 -7.23
C GLN A 169 8.76 14.14 -7.22
N LYS A 170 9.18 13.66 -6.03
CA LYS A 170 10.30 12.74 -5.90
C LYS A 170 9.99 11.38 -6.51
N GLY A 171 8.76 10.88 -6.38
CA GLY A 171 8.32 9.64 -7.00
C GLY A 171 8.41 9.70 -8.52
N ASP A 172 7.92 10.78 -9.13
CA ASP A 172 8.03 11.04 -10.57
C ASP A 172 9.50 11.07 -11.03
N ALA A 173 10.36 11.79 -10.29
CA ALA A 173 11.78 11.90 -10.62
C ALA A 173 12.51 10.55 -10.53
N ILE A 174 12.28 9.76 -9.47
CA ILE A 174 12.87 8.43 -9.29
C ILE A 174 12.42 7.49 -10.41
N CYS A 175 11.13 7.47 -10.71
CA CYS A 175 10.57 6.60 -11.74
C CYS A 175 11.09 6.98 -13.13
N ALA A 176 11.18 8.27 -13.45
CA ALA A 176 11.75 8.76 -14.70
C ALA A 176 13.23 8.33 -14.84
N ALA A 177 14.03 8.47 -13.77
CA ALA A 177 15.43 8.07 -13.77
C ALA A 177 15.59 6.55 -13.96
N PHE A 178 14.80 5.72 -13.31
CA PHE A 178 14.81 4.27 -13.55
C PHE A 178 14.39 3.91 -14.97
N LYS A 179 13.34 4.53 -15.51
CA LYS A 179 12.90 4.31 -16.90
C LYS A 179 13.98 4.72 -17.91
N GLN A 180 14.67 5.81 -17.67
CA GLN A 180 15.80 6.24 -18.51
C GLN A 180 16.94 5.23 -18.47
N ARG A 181 17.28 4.69 -17.30
CA ARG A 181 18.41 3.78 -17.11
C ARG A 181 18.10 2.35 -17.54
N LEU A 182 16.91 1.87 -17.26
CA LEU A 182 16.49 0.47 -17.42
C LEU A 182 15.52 0.24 -18.59
N GLY A 183 15.07 1.27 -19.28
CA GLY A 183 14.01 1.17 -20.29
C GLY A 183 14.36 0.30 -21.51
N GLY A 184 15.62 -0.07 -21.71
CA GLY A 184 16.06 -1.05 -22.72
C GLY A 184 16.43 -2.42 -22.17
N ASN A 185 16.27 -2.64 -20.86
CA ASN A 185 16.65 -3.89 -20.22
C ASN A 185 15.52 -4.93 -20.39
N ALA A 186 15.82 -6.03 -21.10
CA ALA A 186 14.85 -7.08 -21.42
C ALA A 186 14.30 -7.82 -20.18
N HIS A 187 14.97 -7.74 -19.04
CA HIS A 187 14.55 -8.37 -17.79
C HIS A 187 13.60 -7.51 -16.97
N VAL A 188 13.41 -6.22 -17.33
CA VAL A 188 12.50 -5.32 -16.65
C VAL A 188 11.16 -5.31 -17.39
N ILE A 189 10.14 -5.88 -16.74
CA ILE A 189 8.78 -5.96 -17.30
C ILE A 189 8.02 -4.65 -17.15
N ASP A 190 8.12 -4.04 -15.95
CA ASP A 190 7.39 -2.81 -15.67
C ASP A 190 8.07 -1.99 -14.56
N ILE A 191 7.95 -0.66 -14.67
CA ILE A 191 8.35 0.31 -13.64
C ILE A 191 7.16 1.21 -13.37
N ARG A 192 6.53 1.01 -12.23
CA ARG A 192 5.29 1.69 -11.81
C ARG A 192 5.45 2.38 -10.47
N HIS A 193 4.70 3.44 -10.26
CA HIS A 193 4.72 4.16 -8.99
C HIS A 193 3.45 4.98 -8.76
N LYS A 194 3.24 5.32 -7.50
CA LYS A 194 2.34 6.36 -7.07
C LYS A 194 3.02 7.10 -5.91
N GLY A 195 3.46 8.33 -6.13
CA GLY A 195 4.36 9.00 -5.20
C GLY A 195 5.59 8.14 -4.91
N LEU A 196 5.96 8.00 -3.65
CA LEU A 196 7.10 7.19 -3.19
C LEU A 196 6.73 5.73 -2.85
N MET A 197 5.72 5.19 -3.49
CA MET A 197 5.42 3.77 -3.54
C MET A 197 5.76 3.26 -4.93
N ILE A 198 6.91 2.59 -5.08
CA ILE A 198 7.51 2.27 -6.38
C ILE A 198 7.70 0.76 -6.50
N GLY A 199 7.34 0.20 -7.65
CA GLY A 199 7.56 -1.20 -8.02
C GLY A 199 8.37 -1.31 -9.31
N ILE A 200 9.42 -2.14 -9.28
CA ILE A 200 10.17 -2.54 -10.48
C ILE A 200 9.97 -4.05 -10.62
N GLU A 201 9.21 -4.46 -11.62
CA GLU A 201 8.91 -5.86 -11.87
C GLU A 201 9.90 -6.46 -12.86
N LEU A 202 10.47 -7.60 -12.49
CA LEU A 202 11.38 -8.36 -13.34
C LEU A 202 10.68 -9.58 -13.94
N ASP A 203 11.27 -10.15 -14.98
CA ASP A 203 10.79 -11.36 -15.68
C ASP A 203 10.92 -12.63 -14.84
N SER A 204 11.78 -12.62 -13.82
CA SER A 204 12.15 -13.78 -13.01
C SER A 204 12.27 -13.42 -11.51
N PRO A 205 12.20 -14.41 -10.60
CA PRO A 205 12.42 -14.19 -9.17
C PRO A 205 13.74 -13.48 -8.89
N CYS A 206 13.74 -12.54 -7.94
CA CYS A 206 14.88 -11.65 -7.70
C CYS A 206 15.18 -11.42 -6.21
N ALA A 207 14.87 -12.35 -5.35
CA ALA A 207 15.10 -12.23 -3.90
C ALA A 207 16.59 -12.02 -3.53
N GLU A 208 17.52 -12.52 -4.35
CA GLU A 208 18.96 -12.36 -4.18
C GLU A 208 19.41 -10.90 -4.25
N LEU A 209 18.65 -10.04 -4.93
CA LEU A 209 18.95 -8.61 -5.01
C LEU A 209 18.85 -7.90 -3.65
N VAL A 210 18.09 -8.45 -2.70
CA VAL A 210 18.00 -7.89 -1.33
C VAL A 210 19.37 -7.97 -0.65
N ALA A 211 20.02 -9.13 -0.68
CA ALA A 211 21.36 -9.30 -0.09
C ALA A 211 22.44 -8.52 -0.86
N ALA A 212 22.35 -8.48 -2.19
CA ALA A 212 23.26 -7.71 -3.01
C ALA A 212 23.16 -6.20 -2.75
N ALA A 213 21.95 -5.66 -2.66
CA ALA A 213 21.74 -4.24 -2.34
C ALA A 213 22.25 -3.87 -0.95
N LEU A 214 22.09 -4.75 0.03
CA LEU A 214 22.60 -4.54 1.39
C LEU A 214 24.12 -4.37 1.42
N GLN A 215 24.87 -5.10 0.58
CA GLN A 215 26.32 -4.94 0.45
C GLN A 215 26.74 -3.57 -0.08
N HIS A 216 25.81 -2.86 -0.73
CA HIS A 216 25.98 -1.49 -1.22
C HIS A 216 25.28 -0.45 -0.31
N ASN A 217 24.98 -0.80 0.95
CA ASN A 217 24.27 0.06 1.91
C ASN A 217 22.90 0.53 1.43
N LEU A 218 22.21 -0.30 0.64
CA LEU A 218 20.89 -0.03 0.14
C LEU A 218 19.91 -1.08 0.65
N LEU A 219 18.89 -0.63 1.40
CA LEU A 219 17.80 -1.49 1.88
C LEU A 219 16.67 -1.49 0.84
N ILE A 220 16.39 -2.65 0.29
CA ILE A 220 15.26 -2.88 -0.60
C ILE A 220 14.43 -4.07 -0.11
N ASN A 221 13.25 -4.22 -0.66
CA ASN A 221 12.39 -5.38 -0.43
C ASN A 221 11.94 -5.97 -1.76
N VAL A 222 11.84 -7.29 -1.84
CA VAL A 222 11.25 -8.00 -2.98
C VAL A 222 9.94 -8.61 -2.53
N THR A 223 8.87 -8.33 -3.26
CA THR A 223 7.52 -8.84 -3.00
C THR A 223 6.98 -9.52 -4.27
N ALA A 224 5.99 -10.40 -4.11
CA ALA A 224 5.47 -11.21 -5.21
C ALA A 224 6.58 -11.90 -6.02
N GLU A 225 7.65 -12.35 -5.33
CA GLU A 225 8.84 -13.05 -5.84
C GLU A 225 9.72 -12.26 -6.81
N LYS A 226 9.17 -11.40 -7.65
CA LYS A 226 9.85 -10.72 -8.77
C LYS A 226 9.69 -9.21 -8.82
N THR A 227 9.01 -8.61 -7.85
CA THR A 227 8.83 -7.15 -7.79
C THR A 227 9.72 -6.53 -6.72
N ILE A 228 10.69 -5.74 -7.13
CA ILE A 228 11.46 -4.89 -6.21
C ILE A 228 10.54 -3.76 -5.79
N ARG A 229 10.22 -3.72 -4.49
CA ARG A 229 9.41 -2.65 -3.90
C ARG A 229 10.29 -1.66 -3.18
N LEU A 230 10.17 -0.39 -3.56
CA LEU A 230 10.87 0.72 -2.93
C LEU A 230 9.87 1.62 -2.20
N LEU A 231 10.15 1.85 -0.92
CA LEU A 231 9.38 2.72 -0.03
C LEU A 231 10.35 3.69 0.67
N PRO A 232 11.08 4.54 -0.07
CA PRO A 232 12.04 5.44 0.53
C PRO A 232 11.37 6.41 1.50
N PRO A 233 12.12 6.95 2.50
CA PRO A 233 11.58 7.95 3.39
C PRO A 233 11.13 9.19 2.60
N LEU A 234 10.06 9.88 3.05
CA LEU A 234 9.53 11.06 2.36
C LEU A 234 10.55 12.20 2.29
N ILE A 235 11.51 12.21 3.22
CA ILE A 235 12.61 13.18 3.29
C ILE A 235 13.82 12.81 2.44
N ILE A 236 13.76 11.74 1.62
CA ILE A 236 14.86 11.37 0.74
C ILE A 236 15.32 12.57 -0.09
N ASN A 237 16.65 12.80 -0.15
CA ASN A 237 17.24 13.92 -0.89
C ASN A 237 17.78 13.49 -2.28
N SER A 238 18.17 14.45 -3.10
CA SER A 238 18.62 14.21 -4.47
C SER A 238 19.85 13.30 -4.56
N GLN A 239 20.81 13.43 -3.63
CA GLN A 239 22.01 12.58 -3.60
C GLN A 239 21.64 11.12 -3.30
N GLN A 240 20.73 10.91 -2.36
CA GLN A 240 20.22 9.57 -2.02
C GLN A 240 19.40 8.97 -3.17
N ILE A 241 18.63 9.80 -3.90
CA ILE A 241 17.91 9.36 -5.10
C ILE A 241 18.90 8.90 -6.17
N THR A 242 19.95 9.66 -6.44
CA THR A 242 21.00 9.28 -7.40
C THR A 242 21.64 7.96 -6.99
N GLN A 243 22.06 7.82 -5.73
CA GLN A 243 22.65 6.58 -5.20
C GLN A 243 21.68 5.39 -5.36
N LEU A 244 20.41 5.57 -5.01
CA LEU A 244 19.37 4.54 -5.14
C LEU A 244 19.26 4.06 -6.60
N VAL A 245 19.12 4.99 -7.54
CA VAL A 245 18.92 4.68 -8.96
C VAL A 245 20.16 4.02 -9.56
N GLU A 246 21.35 4.57 -9.34
CA GLU A 246 22.59 4.03 -9.88
C GLU A 246 22.90 2.64 -9.34
N THR A 247 22.86 2.47 -8.01
CA THR A 247 23.15 1.20 -7.36
C THR A 247 22.19 0.11 -7.80
N LEU A 248 20.89 0.37 -7.71
CA LEU A 248 19.91 -0.65 -8.00
C LEU A 248 19.86 -0.99 -9.49
N SER A 249 20.01 -0.02 -10.38
CA SER A 249 20.09 -0.29 -11.82
C SER A 249 21.28 -1.18 -12.16
N THR A 250 22.46 -0.90 -11.61
CA THR A 250 23.65 -1.73 -11.81
C THR A 250 23.44 -3.18 -11.34
N LEU A 251 22.77 -3.37 -10.21
CA LEU A 251 22.46 -4.71 -9.69
C LEU A 251 21.47 -5.47 -10.59
N ILE A 252 20.46 -4.78 -11.13
CA ILE A 252 19.48 -5.36 -12.06
C ILE A 252 20.17 -5.73 -13.39
N GLU A 253 21.02 -4.86 -13.94
CA GLU A 253 21.79 -5.11 -15.17
C GLU A 253 22.71 -6.31 -15.01
N ALA A 254 23.40 -6.43 -13.87
CA ALA A 254 24.31 -7.55 -13.59
C ALA A 254 23.58 -8.90 -13.43
N LYS A 255 22.31 -8.91 -12.99
CA LYS A 255 21.48 -10.12 -12.92
C LYS A 255 21.21 -10.68 -14.31
N GLY A 256 20.92 -9.83 -15.28
CA GLY A 256 20.62 -10.22 -16.66
C GLY A 256 21.84 -10.71 -17.46
N SER A 257 23.06 -10.55 -16.91
CA SER A 257 24.30 -10.96 -17.58
C SER A 257 24.81 -12.34 -17.12
N ARG A 258 24.08 -13.04 -16.26
CA ARG A 258 24.38 -14.39 -15.77
C ARG A 258 23.40 -15.39 -16.35
#